data_25575920a60cb15434006c8547556d3c
#
_entry.id   25575920a60cb15434006c8547556d3c
#
_cell.length_a   1.000
_cell.length_b   1.000
_cell.length_c   1.000
_cell.angle_alpha   90.00
_cell.angle_beta   90.00
_cell.angle_gamma   90.00
#
_symmetry.space_group_name_H-M   'P 1'
#
loop_
_entity.id
_entity.type
_entity.pdbx_description
1 polymer ?
#
loop_
_entity_poly.entity_id
_entity_poly.type
_entity_poly.pdbx_seq_one_letter_code
_entity_poly.pdbx_strand_id
1 'polypeptide(L)'
;CEALVKDPKNQVYSLDNYFTGSRENHIEGVTYIEGSTEHIFELIDFAPDLIYHLGEYSRVEQSFEDIDKVLLFNKIGTLKVLEFCRKHHCKLVYAGSSTKFGDGGLGKDQSPYAWSKSSNTELIINYGNWYDLKYAIVYFYNVYGKGEISIGKYATLIALFTEQMKKGEPLTVVSPGTQERNFTHIDDIVSGLLIVGEKGNGDGYGIGSPETYTVLHIAQ
;
A
#
# COMPACT_ATOMS: atom_id res chain seq x y z
N CYS A 1 -8.24 -7.37 5.25
CA CYS A 1 -9.01 -8.63 5.30
C CYS A 1 -9.76 -8.75 6.63
N GLU A 2 -9.07 -8.70 7.79
CA GLU A 2 -9.66 -8.90 9.13
C GLU A 2 -10.92 -8.06 9.40
N ALA A 3 -10.94 -6.80 8.96
CA ALA A 3 -12.11 -5.95 9.12
C ALA A 3 -13.28 -6.30 8.18
N LEU A 4 -12.97 -6.76 6.97
CA LEU A 4 -13.98 -7.12 5.97
C LEU A 4 -14.73 -8.42 6.31
N VAL A 5 -14.04 -9.43 6.85
CA VAL A 5 -14.68 -10.72 7.22
C VAL A 5 -15.61 -10.62 8.42
N LYS A 6 -15.57 -9.51 9.18
CA LYS A 6 -16.51 -9.26 10.29
C LYS A 6 -17.96 -9.10 9.82
N ASP A 7 -18.16 -8.64 8.58
CA ASP A 7 -19.48 -8.64 7.96
C ASP A 7 -19.68 -9.97 7.20
N PRO A 8 -20.61 -10.83 7.64
CA PRO A 8 -20.84 -12.14 7.02
C PRO A 8 -21.40 -12.07 5.59
N LYS A 9 -21.75 -10.90 5.11
CA LYS A 9 -22.16 -10.68 3.71
C LYS A 9 -20.98 -10.61 2.76
N ASN A 10 -19.76 -10.35 3.29
CA ASN A 10 -18.58 -10.24 2.48
C ASN A 10 -17.95 -11.61 2.22
N GLN A 11 -17.64 -11.86 0.97
CA GLN A 11 -16.71 -12.91 0.56
C GLN A 11 -15.35 -12.25 0.31
N VAL A 12 -14.37 -12.56 1.14
CA VAL A 12 -13.07 -11.88 1.13
C VAL A 12 -11.99 -12.79 0.54
N TYR A 13 -11.33 -12.29 -0.49
CA TYR A 13 -10.22 -12.95 -1.16
C TYR A 13 -8.96 -12.10 -1.03
N SER A 14 -7.80 -12.73 -0.92
CA SER A 14 -6.50 -12.07 -0.92
C SER A 14 -5.60 -12.72 -1.96
N LEU A 15 -5.16 -11.94 -2.95
CA LEU A 15 -4.13 -12.35 -3.91
C LEU A 15 -2.81 -11.74 -3.47
N ASP A 16 -1.82 -12.59 -3.17
CA ASP A 16 -0.50 -12.18 -2.69
C ASP A 16 0.59 -13.13 -3.22
N ASN A 17 1.71 -12.58 -3.67
CA ASN A 17 2.87 -13.37 -4.10
C ASN A 17 3.88 -13.63 -2.99
N TYR A 18 3.59 -13.15 -1.78
CA TYR A 18 4.43 -13.29 -0.57
C TYR A 18 5.85 -12.78 -0.72
N PHE A 19 6.11 -11.84 -1.63
CA PHE A 19 7.45 -11.23 -1.79
C PHE A 19 7.93 -10.58 -0.48
N THR A 20 7.04 -9.91 0.24
CA THR A 20 7.29 -9.36 1.59
C THR A 20 6.24 -9.79 2.60
N GLY A 21 5.17 -10.44 2.15
CA GLY A 21 4.08 -10.95 2.99
C GLY A 21 4.45 -12.20 3.77
N SER A 22 3.68 -12.51 4.81
CA SER A 22 3.82 -13.74 5.60
C SER A 22 2.47 -14.46 5.72
N ARG A 23 2.49 -15.78 5.55
CA ARG A 23 1.31 -16.63 5.77
C ARG A 23 0.88 -16.67 7.24
N GLU A 24 1.75 -16.27 8.16
CA GLU A 24 1.42 -16.12 9.58
C GLU A 24 0.34 -15.04 9.83
N ASN A 25 0.19 -14.11 8.87
CA ASN A 25 -0.83 -13.07 8.92
C ASN A 25 -2.19 -13.50 8.34
N HIS A 26 -2.35 -14.78 7.98
CA HIS A 26 -3.62 -15.28 7.48
C HIS A 26 -4.73 -15.19 8.53
N ILE A 27 -5.92 -14.81 8.09
CA ILE A 27 -7.10 -14.63 8.91
C ILE A 27 -8.15 -15.67 8.49
N GLU A 28 -8.81 -16.28 9.46
CA GLU A 28 -9.93 -17.19 9.20
C GLU A 28 -11.06 -16.45 8.46
N GLY A 29 -11.71 -17.16 7.53
CA GLY A 29 -12.78 -16.59 6.70
C GLY A 29 -12.30 -15.87 5.44
N VAL A 30 -10.98 -15.76 5.21
CA VAL A 30 -10.40 -15.22 3.97
C VAL A 30 -9.93 -16.35 3.06
N THR A 31 -10.27 -16.28 1.78
CA THR A 31 -9.70 -17.19 0.76
C THR A 31 -8.41 -16.57 0.22
N TYR A 32 -7.29 -17.27 0.45
CA TYR A 32 -5.96 -16.82 -0.01
C TYR A 32 -5.60 -17.51 -1.34
N ILE A 33 -5.23 -16.69 -2.31
CA ILE A 33 -4.75 -17.10 -3.63
C ILE A 33 -3.29 -16.69 -3.72
N GLU A 34 -2.39 -17.66 -3.86
CA GLU A 34 -0.96 -17.36 -4.04
C GLU A 34 -0.67 -17.05 -5.50
N GLY A 35 -0.15 -15.86 -5.75
CA GLY A 35 0.25 -15.43 -7.07
C GLY A 35 0.40 -13.93 -7.16
N SER A 36 0.86 -13.47 -8.31
CA SER A 36 1.14 -12.07 -8.56
C SER A 36 0.08 -11.44 -9.45
N THR A 37 -0.13 -10.14 -9.29
CA THR A 37 -1.19 -9.38 -9.95
C THR A 37 -1.08 -9.35 -11.47
N GLU A 38 0.12 -9.57 -12.05
CA GLU A 38 0.27 -9.73 -13.49
C GLU A 38 -0.46 -10.94 -14.06
N HIS A 39 -0.78 -11.93 -13.21
CA HIS A 39 -1.51 -13.15 -13.56
C HIS A 39 -2.96 -13.16 -13.06
N ILE A 40 -3.52 -12.00 -12.69
CA ILE A 40 -4.86 -11.90 -12.08
C ILE A 40 -5.96 -12.57 -12.92
N PHE A 41 -5.84 -12.55 -14.26
CA PHE A 41 -6.84 -13.17 -15.16
C PHE A 41 -6.82 -14.70 -15.14
N GLU A 42 -5.69 -15.30 -14.79
CA GLU A 42 -5.55 -16.75 -14.68
C GLU A 42 -5.92 -17.24 -13.27
N LEU A 43 -5.74 -16.38 -12.25
CA LEU A 43 -5.88 -16.71 -10.85
C LEU A 43 -7.27 -16.42 -10.28
N ILE A 44 -8.01 -15.48 -10.90
CA ILE A 44 -9.34 -15.07 -10.43
C ILE A 44 -10.34 -15.24 -11.57
N ASP A 45 -11.27 -16.17 -11.41
CA ASP A 45 -12.28 -16.55 -12.40
C ASP A 45 -13.68 -15.96 -12.11
N PHE A 46 -13.80 -15.10 -11.12
CA PHE A 46 -15.04 -14.43 -10.72
C PHE A 46 -14.92 -12.90 -10.83
N ALA A 47 -16.06 -12.20 -10.80
CA ALA A 47 -16.13 -10.74 -10.81
C ALA A 47 -16.30 -10.22 -9.36
N PRO A 48 -15.29 -9.58 -8.75
CA PRO A 48 -15.45 -8.93 -7.46
C PRO A 48 -16.21 -7.59 -7.61
N ASP A 49 -16.91 -7.16 -6.55
CA ASP A 49 -17.54 -5.84 -6.50
C ASP A 49 -16.49 -4.72 -6.31
N LEU A 50 -15.43 -5.02 -5.53
CA LEU A 50 -14.43 -4.07 -5.10
C LEU A 50 -13.06 -4.73 -4.98
N ILE A 51 -12.04 -4.08 -5.53
CA ILE A 51 -10.63 -4.45 -5.37
C ILE A 51 -9.91 -3.36 -4.56
N TYR A 52 -9.27 -3.76 -3.45
CA TYR A 52 -8.25 -2.95 -2.78
C TYR A 52 -6.88 -3.36 -3.32
N HIS A 53 -6.32 -2.56 -4.21
CA HIS A 53 -4.98 -2.81 -4.75
C HIS A 53 -3.92 -2.15 -3.87
N LEU A 54 -3.42 -2.93 -2.90
CA LEU A 54 -2.45 -2.53 -1.89
C LEU A 54 -1.10 -3.25 -2.03
N GLY A 55 -1.07 -4.32 -2.83
CA GLY A 55 0.06 -5.21 -3.01
C GLY A 55 1.00 -4.76 -4.12
N GLU A 56 1.83 -3.75 -3.84
CA GLU A 56 2.84 -3.25 -4.76
C GLU A 56 4.21 -3.16 -4.05
N TYR A 57 5.30 -3.10 -4.84
CA TYR A 57 6.62 -2.78 -4.29
C TYR A 57 6.59 -1.41 -3.62
N SER A 58 7.02 -1.31 -2.36
CA SER A 58 6.77 -0.14 -1.50
C SER A 58 8.01 0.39 -0.75
N ARG A 59 9.20 0.29 -1.35
CA ARG A 59 10.45 0.79 -0.75
C ARG A 59 11.16 1.75 -1.69
N VAL A 60 11.52 2.94 -1.20
CA VAL A 60 12.14 4.01 -2.00
C VAL A 60 13.59 3.66 -2.33
N GLU A 61 14.43 3.48 -1.30
CA GLU A 61 15.87 3.26 -1.48
C GLU A 61 16.18 1.97 -2.23
N GLN A 62 15.56 0.87 -1.84
CA GLN A 62 15.77 -0.45 -2.46
C GLN A 62 15.22 -0.52 -3.90
N SER A 63 14.36 0.41 -4.31
CA SER A 63 13.80 0.43 -5.67
C SER A 63 14.85 0.67 -6.76
N PHE A 64 15.99 1.25 -6.43
CA PHE A 64 17.11 1.44 -7.37
C PHE A 64 17.81 0.12 -7.72
N GLU A 65 17.92 -0.79 -6.75
CA GLU A 65 18.48 -2.11 -6.95
C GLU A 65 17.46 -3.11 -7.53
N ASP A 66 16.21 -2.99 -7.11
CA ASP A 66 15.09 -3.89 -7.44
C ASP A 66 14.19 -3.32 -8.56
N ILE A 67 14.73 -2.54 -9.51
CA ILE A 67 13.93 -1.85 -10.54
C ILE A 67 13.07 -2.79 -11.38
N ASP A 68 13.56 -3.99 -11.66
CA ASP A 68 12.84 -5.03 -12.36
C ASP A 68 11.56 -5.44 -11.64
N LYS A 69 11.63 -5.63 -10.32
CA LYS A 69 10.49 -5.94 -9.45
C LYS A 69 9.52 -4.76 -9.33
N VAL A 70 10.07 -3.53 -9.25
CA VAL A 70 9.24 -2.31 -9.26
C VAL A 70 8.40 -2.24 -10.55
N LEU A 71 9.02 -2.46 -11.69
CA LEU A 71 8.32 -2.45 -12.97
C LEU A 71 7.32 -3.59 -13.07
N LEU A 72 7.69 -4.80 -12.67
CA LEU A 72 6.83 -5.96 -12.74
C LEU A 72 5.59 -5.80 -11.83
N PHE A 73 5.80 -5.53 -10.54
CA PHE A 73 4.70 -5.50 -9.58
C PHE A 73 3.87 -4.21 -9.71
N ASN A 74 4.54 -3.05 -9.81
CA ASN A 74 3.83 -1.77 -9.80
C ASN A 74 3.28 -1.44 -11.20
N LYS A 75 4.04 -1.59 -12.28
CA LYS A 75 3.58 -1.18 -13.62
C LYS A 75 2.75 -2.25 -14.31
N ILE A 76 3.30 -3.46 -14.47
CA ILE A 76 2.59 -4.54 -15.16
C ILE A 76 1.44 -5.05 -14.30
N GLY A 77 1.69 -5.29 -13.01
CA GLY A 77 0.64 -5.74 -12.09
C GLY A 77 -0.54 -4.77 -12.02
N THR A 78 -0.29 -3.48 -11.84
CA THR A 78 -1.37 -2.47 -11.79
C THR A 78 -2.12 -2.38 -13.13
N LEU A 79 -1.42 -2.44 -14.27
CA LEU A 79 -2.09 -2.48 -15.58
C LEU A 79 -3.05 -3.68 -15.68
N LYS A 80 -2.62 -4.86 -15.24
CA LYS A 80 -3.47 -6.06 -15.26
C LYS A 80 -4.67 -5.94 -14.33
N VAL A 81 -4.49 -5.35 -13.15
CA VAL A 81 -5.60 -5.05 -12.23
C VAL A 81 -6.59 -4.06 -12.85
N LEU A 82 -6.11 -3.00 -13.51
CA LEU A 82 -6.97 -2.03 -14.20
C LEU A 82 -7.78 -2.68 -15.32
N GLU A 83 -7.15 -3.49 -16.17
CA GLU A 83 -7.84 -4.23 -17.24
C GLU A 83 -8.85 -5.24 -16.67
N PHE A 84 -8.51 -5.87 -15.54
CA PHE A 84 -9.42 -6.78 -14.85
C PHE A 84 -10.65 -6.02 -14.30
N CYS A 85 -10.43 -4.88 -13.63
CA CYS A 85 -11.52 -4.02 -13.14
C CYS A 85 -12.39 -3.52 -14.30
N ARG A 86 -11.79 -3.10 -15.40
CA ARG A 86 -12.50 -2.66 -16.60
C ARG A 86 -13.38 -3.77 -17.19
N LYS A 87 -12.84 -4.98 -17.30
CA LYS A 87 -13.56 -6.15 -17.84
C LYS A 87 -14.75 -6.56 -16.97
N HIS A 88 -14.58 -6.53 -15.65
CA HIS A 88 -15.57 -7.01 -14.68
C HIS A 88 -16.44 -5.89 -14.09
N HIS A 89 -16.21 -4.63 -14.50
CA HIS A 89 -16.93 -3.44 -14.01
C HIS A 89 -16.87 -3.27 -12.49
N CYS A 90 -15.79 -3.74 -11.84
CA CYS A 90 -15.60 -3.59 -10.40
C CYS A 90 -14.90 -2.28 -10.04
N LYS A 91 -15.17 -1.77 -8.84
CA LYS A 91 -14.53 -0.57 -8.32
C LYS A 91 -13.10 -0.89 -7.86
N LEU A 92 -12.17 0.06 -8.11
CA LEU A 92 -10.79 -0.01 -7.65
C LEU A 92 -10.55 0.99 -6.51
N VAL A 93 -10.01 0.54 -5.38
CA VAL A 93 -9.35 1.39 -4.38
C VAL A 93 -7.85 1.15 -4.48
N TYR A 94 -7.12 2.18 -4.85
CA TYR A 94 -5.68 2.11 -5.10
C TYR A 94 -4.89 2.84 -4.03
N ALA A 95 -3.87 2.18 -3.49
CA ALA A 95 -2.91 2.82 -2.61
C ALA A 95 -1.90 3.65 -3.42
N GLY A 96 -2.14 4.94 -3.55
CA GLY A 96 -1.17 5.90 -4.07
C GLY A 96 0.03 6.07 -3.11
N SER A 97 0.94 6.96 -3.45
CA SER A 97 2.07 7.30 -2.59
C SER A 97 2.15 8.79 -2.33
N SER A 98 2.37 9.15 -1.06
CA SER A 98 2.62 10.54 -0.67
C SER A 98 3.92 11.11 -1.25
N THR A 99 4.81 10.29 -1.78
CA THR A 99 6.05 10.75 -2.44
C THR A 99 5.78 11.71 -3.60
N LYS A 100 4.64 11.59 -4.28
CA LYS A 100 4.27 12.52 -5.36
C LYS A 100 4.08 13.96 -4.86
N PHE A 101 3.84 14.17 -3.57
CA PHE A 101 3.68 15.49 -2.95
C PHE A 101 4.98 16.02 -2.34
N GLY A 102 6.03 15.19 -2.24
CA GLY A 102 7.33 15.59 -1.70
C GLY A 102 7.97 16.72 -2.52
N ASP A 103 8.79 17.55 -1.86
CA ASP A 103 9.50 18.67 -2.48
C ASP A 103 8.59 19.58 -3.31
N GLY A 104 7.40 19.92 -2.82
CA GLY A 104 6.45 20.76 -3.55
C GLY A 104 5.90 20.13 -4.83
N GLY A 105 5.88 18.79 -4.92
CA GLY A 105 5.42 18.01 -6.07
C GLY A 105 6.54 17.53 -7.01
N LEU A 106 7.80 17.83 -6.69
CA LEU A 106 8.97 17.35 -7.45
C LEU A 106 9.42 15.95 -7.05
N GLY A 107 8.84 15.36 -5.99
CA GLY A 107 9.21 14.04 -5.49
C GLY A 107 8.75 12.86 -6.35
N LYS A 108 7.94 13.11 -7.36
CA LYS A 108 7.25 12.07 -8.16
C LYS A 108 8.16 11.19 -9.01
N ASP A 109 9.37 11.65 -9.34
CA ASP A 109 10.33 10.97 -10.21
C ASP A 109 11.71 10.80 -9.57
N GLN A 110 11.85 11.05 -8.27
CA GLN A 110 13.11 10.94 -7.53
C GLN A 110 13.58 9.50 -7.29
N SER A 111 12.74 8.50 -7.56
CA SER A 111 13.11 7.08 -7.49
C SER A 111 12.23 6.24 -8.40
N PRO A 112 12.67 5.02 -8.79
CA PRO A 112 11.82 4.08 -9.54
C PRO A 112 10.49 3.81 -8.86
N TYR A 113 10.47 3.68 -7.53
CA TYR A 113 9.24 3.56 -6.75
C TYR A 113 8.34 4.78 -6.89
N ALA A 114 8.85 5.99 -6.61
CA ALA A 114 8.05 7.21 -6.67
C ALA A 114 7.47 7.44 -8.07
N TRP A 115 8.28 7.22 -9.11
CA TRP A 115 7.85 7.30 -10.50
C TRP A 115 6.74 6.28 -10.81
N SER A 116 6.90 5.03 -10.41
CA SER A 116 5.90 3.98 -10.67
C SER A 116 4.55 4.32 -10.02
N LYS A 117 4.57 4.79 -8.77
CA LYS A 117 3.35 5.16 -8.03
C LYS A 117 2.66 6.38 -8.62
N SER A 118 3.41 7.45 -8.96
CA SER A 118 2.83 8.66 -9.54
C SER A 118 2.26 8.41 -10.93
N SER A 119 2.99 7.69 -11.79
CA SER A 119 2.50 7.34 -13.14
C SER A 119 1.31 6.38 -13.11
N ASN A 120 1.22 5.47 -12.13
CA ASN A 120 0.02 4.64 -11.94
C ASN A 120 -1.17 5.48 -11.50
N THR A 121 -0.98 6.48 -10.61
CA THR A 121 -2.04 7.41 -10.25
C THR A 121 -2.61 8.13 -11.48
N GLU A 122 -1.75 8.64 -12.35
CA GLU A 122 -2.17 9.30 -13.60
C GLU A 122 -2.89 8.29 -14.53
N LEU A 123 -2.39 7.07 -14.65
CA LEU A 123 -3.02 6.03 -15.46
C LEU A 123 -4.42 5.68 -14.96
N ILE A 124 -4.61 5.53 -13.65
CA ILE A 124 -5.91 5.22 -13.04
C ILE A 124 -6.92 6.33 -13.31
N ILE A 125 -6.51 7.60 -13.14
CA ILE A 125 -7.35 8.77 -13.47
C ILE A 125 -7.78 8.72 -14.95
N ASN A 126 -6.84 8.40 -15.84
CA ASN A 126 -7.13 8.27 -17.26
C ASN A 126 -8.06 7.09 -17.59
N TYR A 127 -7.93 5.96 -16.88
CA TYR A 127 -8.89 4.86 -17.00
C TYR A 127 -10.31 5.27 -16.60
N GLY A 128 -10.44 6.09 -15.54
CA GLY A 128 -11.72 6.73 -15.20
C GLY A 128 -12.29 7.56 -16.36
N ASN A 129 -11.45 8.40 -16.97
CA ASN A 129 -11.85 9.27 -18.07
C ASN A 129 -12.14 8.51 -19.38
N TRP A 130 -11.34 7.49 -19.71
CA TRP A 130 -11.45 6.77 -20.97
C TRP A 130 -12.52 5.68 -20.97
N TYR A 131 -12.71 5.01 -19.83
CA TYR A 131 -13.50 3.78 -19.72
C TYR A 131 -14.59 3.83 -18.66
N ASP A 132 -14.81 4.98 -18.02
CA ASP A 132 -15.76 5.14 -16.89
C ASP A 132 -15.45 4.16 -15.74
N LEU A 133 -14.16 3.84 -15.54
CA LEU A 133 -13.73 3.01 -14.42
C LEU A 133 -14.03 3.71 -13.10
N LYS A 134 -14.72 3.04 -12.20
CA LYS A 134 -14.96 3.55 -10.84
C LYS A 134 -13.73 3.29 -9.98
N TYR A 135 -13.15 4.36 -9.43
CA TYR A 135 -11.94 4.25 -8.62
C TYR A 135 -11.92 5.24 -7.46
N ALA A 136 -11.10 4.95 -6.46
CA ALA A 136 -10.68 5.90 -5.45
C ALA A 136 -9.19 5.72 -5.16
N ILE A 137 -8.45 6.83 -5.03
CA ILE A 137 -7.00 6.80 -4.75
C ILE A 137 -6.77 7.33 -3.34
N VAL A 138 -6.13 6.49 -2.51
CA VAL A 138 -5.80 6.80 -1.12
C VAL A 138 -4.31 6.99 -0.95
N TYR A 139 -3.91 7.83 0.00
CA TYR A 139 -2.51 8.13 0.33
C TYR A 139 -2.27 7.90 1.81
N PHE A 140 -1.32 7.04 2.13
CA PHE A 140 -0.95 6.71 3.50
C PHE A 140 0.31 7.46 3.94
N TYR A 141 0.39 7.72 5.24
CA TYR A 141 1.53 8.38 5.87
C TYR A 141 2.07 7.49 6.97
N ASN A 142 3.26 6.89 6.75
CA ASN A 142 4.02 6.04 7.67
C ASN A 142 3.15 5.17 8.59
N VAL A 143 2.48 4.21 8.00
CA VAL A 143 1.59 3.28 8.71
C VAL A 143 2.40 2.42 9.68
N TYR A 144 1.90 2.27 10.90
CA TYR A 144 2.49 1.41 11.91
C TYR A 144 1.43 0.56 12.62
N GLY A 145 1.84 -0.53 13.26
CA GLY A 145 1.00 -1.39 14.07
C GLY A 145 1.16 -2.88 13.76
N LYS A 146 0.16 -3.66 14.11
CA LYS A 146 0.17 -5.12 13.95
C LYS A 146 0.44 -5.53 12.49
N GLY A 147 1.38 -6.45 12.30
CA GLY A 147 1.71 -6.99 10.97
C GLY A 147 2.81 -6.24 10.22
N GLU A 148 3.44 -5.22 10.85
CA GLU A 148 4.60 -4.57 10.27
C GLU A 148 5.78 -5.52 10.06
N ILE A 149 6.57 -5.25 9.02
CA ILE A 149 7.84 -5.94 8.79
C ILE A 149 8.87 -5.39 9.77
N SER A 150 9.33 -6.22 10.71
CA SER A 150 10.24 -5.82 11.80
C SER A 150 11.71 -6.16 11.57
N ILE A 151 12.02 -6.99 10.56
CA ILE A 151 13.38 -7.48 10.31
C ILE A 151 13.79 -7.35 8.84
N GLY A 152 15.11 -7.27 8.62
CA GLY A 152 15.69 -7.20 7.27
C GLY A 152 15.60 -5.82 6.62
N LYS A 153 15.97 -5.77 5.34
CA LYS A 153 16.08 -4.50 4.57
C LYS A 153 14.73 -3.78 4.33
N TYR A 154 13.64 -4.45 4.60
CA TYR A 154 12.28 -3.91 4.42
C TYR A 154 11.59 -3.52 5.74
N ALA A 155 12.31 -3.57 6.88
CA ALA A 155 11.75 -3.17 8.17
C ALA A 155 11.28 -1.71 8.18
N THR A 156 10.16 -1.47 8.86
CA THR A 156 9.65 -0.11 9.10
C THR A 156 10.27 0.48 10.36
N LEU A 157 10.26 1.81 10.49
CA LEU A 157 10.94 2.50 11.60
C LEU A 157 10.43 2.05 12.98
N ILE A 158 9.12 2.07 13.18
CA ILE A 158 8.50 1.73 14.48
C ILE A 158 8.74 0.26 14.81
N ALA A 159 8.58 -0.64 13.85
CA ALA A 159 8.83 -2.06 14.06
C ALA A 159 10.30 -2.35 14.35
N LEU A 160 11.24 -1.69 13.65
CA LEU A 160 12.68 -1.80 13.91
C LEU A 160 13.02 -1.36 15.33
N PHE A 161 12.54 -0.19 15.75
CA PHE A 161 12.77 0.32 17.11
C PHE A 161 12.19 -0.62 18.17
N THR A 162 10.97 -1.13 17.94
CA THR A 162 10.32 -2.10 18.82
C THR A 162 11.17 -3.37 19.00
N GLU A 163 11.74 -3.90 17.93
CA GLU A 163 12.61 -5.08 18.00
C GLU A 163 13.95 -4.80 18.68
N GLN A 164 14.55 -3.64 18.42
CA GLN A 164 15.78 -3.22 19.11
C GLN A 164 15.54 -3.06 20.61
N MET A 165 14.44 -2.43 21.02
CA MET A 165 14.05 -2.31 22.43
C MET A 165 13.86 -3.68 23.11
N LYS A 166 13.15 -4.62 22.46
CA LYS A 166 12.95 -5.98 22.98
C LYS A 166 14.27 -6.72 23.22
N LYS A 167 15.28 -6.44 22.38
CA LYS A 167 16.62 -7.07 22.47
C LYS A 167 17.56 -6.30 23.39
N GLY A 168 17.17 -5.13 23.93
CA GLY A 168 18.05 -4.26 24.68
C GLY A 168 19.17 -3.61 23.86
N GLU A 169 18.96 -3.52 22.53
CA GLU A 169 19.89 -2.89 21.61
C GLU A 169 19.65 -1.39 21.50
N PRO A 170 20.69 -0.57 21.22
CA PRO A 170 20.50 0.86 20.95
C PRO A 170 19.62 1.09 19.71
N LEU A 171 18.76 2.11 19.76
CA LEU A 171 17.92 2.49 18.62
C LEU A 171 18.77 3.11 17.51
N THR A 172 18.62 2.64 16.28
CA THR A 172 19.38 3.11 15.11
C THR A 172 18.71 4.33 14.50
N VAL A 173 19.21 5.52 14.79
CA VAL A 173 18.74 6.77 14.19
C VAL A 173 19.69 7.21 13.08
N VAL A 174 19.16 7.36 11.86
CA VAL A 174 19.92 7.91 10.74
C VAL A 174 20.10 9.42 10.95
N SER A 175 21.37 9.86 11.03
CA SER A 175 21.72 11.27 11.27
C SER A 175 21.14 12.20 10.17
N PRO A 176 20.65 13.39 10.56
CA PRO A 176 20.61 13.99 11.88
C PRO A 176 19.40 13.56 12.75
N GLY A 177 18.46 12.76 12.23
CA GLY A 177 17.25 12.33 12.94
C GLY A 177 16.17 13.42 13.10
N THR A 178 16.38 14.58 12.46
CA THR A 178 15.46 15.74 12.51
C THR A 178 14.37 15.71 11.43
N GLN A 179 14.42 14.73 10.53
CA GLN A 179 13.37 14.55 9.53
C GLN A 179 12.03 14.23 10.22
N GLU A 180 11.03 15.03 9.86
CA GLU A 180 9.67 14.86 10.39
C GLU A 180 8.86 13.86 9.58
N ARG A 181 8.01 13.11 10.28
CA ARG A 181 7.08 12.13 9.72
C ARG A 181 5.76 12.17 10.45
N ASN A 182 4.66 12.00 9.73
CA ASN A 182 3.38 11.63 10.32
C ASN A 182 3.39 10.12 10.53
N PHE A 183 2.90 9.65 11.66
CA PHE A 183 2.70 8.21 11.92
C PHE A 183 1.23 7.94 12.13
N THR A 184 0.69 6.95 11.43
CA THR A 184 -0.74 6.63 11.48
C THR A 184 -0.92 5.16 11.86
N HIS A 185 -1.73 4.91 12.88
CA HIS A 185 -1.99 3.53 13.31
C HIS A 185 -2.79 2.77 12.25
N ILE A 186 -2.52 1.47 12.12
CA ILE A 186 -3.16 0.61 11.12
C ILE A 186 -4.70 0.59 11.23
N ASP A 187 -5.26 0.71 12.43
CA ASP A 187 -6.71 0.72 12.63
C ASP A 187 -7.37 1.95 12.00
N ASP A 188 -6.72 3.12 12.07
CA ASP A 188 -7.20 4.35 11.42
C ASP A 188 -7.12 4.24 9.90
N ILE A 189 -6.03 3.66 9.39
CA ILE A 189 -5.87 3.38 7.96
C ILE A 189 -6.97 2.43 7.47
N VAL A 190 -7.22 1.34 8.19
CA VAL A 190 -8.25 0.36 7.82
C VAL A 190 -9.64 1.00 7.85
N SER A 191 -9.94 1.79 8.90
CA SER A 191 -11.21 2.51 9.00
C SER A 191 -11.42 3.47 7.83
N GLY A 192 -10.39 4.25 7.49
CA GLY A 192 -10.41 5.14 6.32
C GLY A 192 -10.58 4.39 5.00
N LEU A 193 -9.87 3.27 4.82
CA LEU A 193 -9.99 2.41 3.63
C LEU A 193 -11.42 1.87 3.43
N LEU A 194 -12.08 1.42 4.50
CA LEU A 194 -13.45 0.93 4.42
C LEU A 194 -14.42 2.03 3.98
N ILE A 195 -14.28 3.24 4.56
CA ILE A 195 -15.09 4.40 4.19
C ILE A 195 -14.87 4.78 2.71
N VAL A 196 -13.60 4.82 2.27
CA VAL A 196 -13.27 5.14 0.87
C VAL A 196 -13.73 4.03 -0.07
N GLY A 197 -13.64 2.77 0.34
CA GLY A 197 -14.16 1.63 -0.42
C GLY A 197 -15.65 1.78 -0.71
N GLU A 198 -16.43 2.16 0.28
CA GLU A 198 -17.86 2.37 0.16
C GLU A 198 -18.23 3.66 -0.59
N LYS A 199 -17.66 4.80 -0.18
CA LYS A 199 -18.11 6.15 -0.57
C LYS A 199 -17.16 6.91 -1.48
N GLY A 200 -15.89 6.50 -1.54
CA GLY A 200 -14.86 7.23 -2.27
C GLY A 200 -15.08 7.17 -3.78
N ASN A 201 -14.75 8.28 -4.46
CA ASN A 201 -14.75 8.40 -5.91
C ASN A 201 -13.69 9.42 -6.32
N GLY A 202 -12.78 9.04 -7.22
CA GLY A 202 -11.71 9.91 -7.70
C GLY A 202 -10.45 9.89 -6.84
N ASP A 203 -9.63 10.94 -6.94
CA ASP A 203 -8.33 11.09 -6.28
C ASP A 203 -8.41 11.96 -5.03
N GLY A 204 -7.37 11.86 -4.16
CA GLY A 204 -7.10 12.85 -3.10
C GLY A 204 -7.49 12.42 -1.68
N TYR A 205 -7.72 11.14 -1.42
CA TYR A 205 -8.05 10.67 -0.07
C TYR A 205 -6.78 10.46 0.77
N GLY A 206 -6.34 11.49 1.51
CA GLY A 206 -5.27 11.37 2.51
C GLY A 206 -5.79 10.70 3.78
N ILE A 207 -5.19 9.57 4.18
CA ILE A 207 -5.49 8.88 5.44
C ILE A 207 -4.24 8.95 6.30
N GLY A 208 -4.27 9.79 7.32
CA GLY A 208 -3.12 10.01 8.19
C GLY A 208 -3.41 10.94 9.36
N SER A 209 -2.54 10.85 10.40
CA SER A 209 -2.55 11.81 11.50
C SER A 209 -2.04 13.18 11.03
N PRO A 210 -2.61 14.29 11.47
CA PRO A 210 -2.08 15.62 11.21
C PRO A 210 -0.79 15.92 11.99
N GLU A 211 -0.50 15.14 13.04
CA GLU A 211 0.66 15.33 13.90
C GLU A 211 1.93 14.82 13.25
N THR A 212 3.03 15.58 13.37
CA THR A 212 4.36 15.22 12.90
C THR A 212 5.32 15.03 14.05
N TYR A 213 6.24 14.08 13.90
CA TYR A 213 7.28 13.80 14.88
C TYR A 213 8.62 13.63 14.17
N THR A 214 9.70 14.13 14.78
CA THR A 214 11.04 13.81 14.29
C THR A 214 11.39 12.37 14.63
N VAL A 215 12.26 11.74 13.82
CA VAL A 215 12.76 10.39 14.12
C VAL A 215 13.45 10.35 15.48
N LEU A 216 14.18 11.41 15.82
CA LEU A 216 14.84 11.54 17.14
C LEU A 216 13.82 11.58 18.28
N HIS A 217 12.69 12.28 18.11
CA HIS A 217 11.63 12.32 19.13
C HIS A 217 10.99 10.94 19.35
N ILE A 218 10.76 10.18 18.27
CA ILE A 218 10.24 8.81 18.38
C ILE A 218 11.21 7.86 19.07
N ALA A 219 12.52 8.12 18.97
CA ALA A 219 13.56 7.30 19.62
C ALA A 219 13.76 7.61 21.11
N GLN A 220 13.19 8.67 21.67
CA GLN A 220 13.26 9.07 23.08
C GLN A 220 12.12 8.47 23.92
#